data_73f75dec94a02491db62dda45552496c
#
_entry.id   73f75dec94a02491db62dda45552496c
#
_cell.length_a   1.000
_cell.length_b   1.000
_cell.length_c   1.000
_cell.angle_alpha   90.00
_cell.angle_beta   90.00
_cell.angle_gamma   90.00
#
_symmetry.space_group_name_H-M   'P 1'
#
loop_
_entity.id
_entity.type
_entity.pdbx_description
1 polymer ?
#
loop_
_entity_poly.entity_id
_entity_poly.type
_entity_poly.pdbx_seq_one_letter_code
_entity_poly.pdbx_strand_id
1 'polypeptide(L)'
;MLSNTYSETALENARNVAPLLSDAAGEIEAERALTPAVLDAMHDAKLFRLTLPHRDNGLELPLPALAQVAEIIAGADASAGWCLGQAFGCAMSAAFMDKVPAQQVFGTRDAVLAWGAGV
;
A
#
# COMPACT_ATOMS: atom_id res chain seq x y z
N MET A 1 -5.67 -19.88 7.80
CA MET A 1 -4.83 -19.75 9.01
C MET A 1 -3.71 -18.73 8.80
N LEU A 2 -2.74 -18.99 7.90
CA LEU A 2 -1.68 -17.99 7.59
C LEU A 2 -2.24 -16.66 7.08
N SER A 3 -3.29 -16.69 6.23
CA SER A 3 -3.93 -15.48 5.72
C SER A 3 -4.51 -14.59 6.81
N ASN A 4 -4.98 -15.17 7.91
CA ASN A 4 -5.53 -14.41 9.03
C ASN A 4 -4.45 -13.63 9.78
N THR A 5 -3.29 -14.24 10.01
CA THR A 5 -2.14 -13.58 10.66
C THR A 5 -1.65 -12.39 9.84
N TYR A 6 -1.50 -12.53 8.52
CA TYR A 6 -1.12 -11.43 7.66
C TYR A 6 -2.16 -10.31 7.67
N SER A 7 -3.44 -10.65 7.66
CA SER A 7 -4.53 -9.68 7.72
C SER A 7 -4.51 -8.89 9.03
N GLU A 8 -4.37 -9.57 10.16
CA GLU A 8 -4.29 -8.93 11.48
C GLU A 8 -3.10 -7.98 11.57
N THR A 9 -1.93 -8.42 11.12
CA THR A 9 -0.72 -7.58 11.09
C THR A 9 -0.92 -6.34 10.20
N ALA A 10 -1.50 -6.51 9.02
CA ALA A 10 -1.75 -5.40 8.11
C ALA A 10 -2.72 -4.38 8.71
N LEU A 11 -3.77 -4.84 9.38
CA LEU A 11 -4.74 -3.97 10.05
C LEU A 11 -4.10 -3.20 11.21
N GLU A 12 -3.28 -3.87 12.00
CA GLU A 12 -2.53 -3.23 13.09
C GLU A 12 -1.56 -2.18 12.57
N ASN A 13 -0.81 -2.52 11.52
CA ASN A 13 0.11 -1.59 10.87
C ASN A 13 -0.63 -0.36 10.32
N ALA A 14 -1.78 -0.56 9.70
CA ALA A 14 -2.61 0.55 9.20
C ALA A 14 -3.07 1.46 10.35
N ARG A 15 -3.52 0.89 11.45
CA ARG A 15 -3.93 1.65 12.64
C ARG A 15 -2.77 2.45 13.24
N ASN A 16 -1.57 1.90 13.20
CA ASN A 16 -0.37 2.57 13.71
C ASN A 16 0.08 3.74 12.81
N VAL A 17 -0.13 3.63 11.52
CA VAL A 17 0.21 4.70 10.54
C VAL A 17 -0.86 5.79 10.51
N ALA A 18 -2.11 5.47 10.77
CA ALA A 18 -3.25 6.39 10.65
C ALA A 18 -3.07 7.72 11.41
N PRO A 19 -2.61 7.76 12.67
CA PRO A 19 -2.38 9.03 13.37
C PRO A 19 -1.36 9.93 12.67
N LEU A 20 -0.29 9.35 12.12
CA LEU A 20 0.72 10.10 11.37
C LEU A 20 0.10 10.74 10.12
N LEU A 21 -0.77 10.03 9.43
CA LEU A 21 -1.50 10.55 8.27
C LEU A 21 -2.43 11.70 8.65
N SER A 22 -3.19 11.55 9.72
CA SER A 22 -4.09 12.60 10.21
C SER A 22 -3.32 13.86 10.57
N ASP A 23 -2.19 13.73 11.23
CA ASP A 23 -1.34 14.87 11.61
C ASP A 23 -0.72 15.55 10.38
N ALA A 24 -0.41 14.79 9.33
CA ALA A 24 0.21 15.30 8.12
C ALA A 24 -0.80 15.78 7.06
N ALA A 25 -2.10 15.63 7.27
CA ALA A 25 -3.12 15.87 6.26
C ALA A 25 -3.05 17.27 5.64
N GLY A 26 -2.84 18.30 6.45
CA GLY A 26 -2.71 19.68 5.97
C GLY A 26 -1.47 19.90 5.09
N GLU A 27 -0.36 19.30 5.44
CA GLU A 27 0.88 19.35 4.66
C GLU A 27 0.75 18.59 3.35
N ILE A 28 0.13 17.41 3.39
CA ILE A 28 -0.17 16.60 2.19
C ILE A 28 -1.02 17.41 1.21
N GLU A 29 -2.05 18.08 1.69
CA GLU A 29 -2.90 18.92 0.86
C GLU A 29 -2.13 20.10 0.26
N ALA A 30 -1.34 20.80 1.07
CA ALA A 30 -0.56 21.95 0.62
C ALA A 30 0.49 21.55 -0.43
N GLU A 31 1.17 20.43 -0.24
CA GLU A 31 2.24 19.95 -1.13
C GLU A 31 1.73 19.13 -2.30
N ARG A 32 0.46 18.72 -2.28
CA ARG A 32 -0.15 17.84 -3.29
C ARG A 32 0.60 16.53 -3.47
N ALA A 33 1.21 16.03 -2.41
CA ALA A 33 1.97 14.79 -2.39
C ALA A 33 2.04 14.26 -0.98
N LEU A 34 2.18 12.95 -0.83
CA LEU A 34 2.49 12.34 0.46
C LEU A 34 3.86 12.84 0.92
N THR A 35 3.97 13.23 2.19
CA THR A 35 5.24 13.69 2.73
C THR A 35 6.26 12.55 2.80
N PRO A 36 7.58 12.84 2.77
CA PRO A 36 8.60 11.80 2.89
C PRO A 36 8.43 10.95 4.14
N ALA A 37 8.08 11.54 5.28
CA ALA A 37 7.88 10.82 6.53
C ALA A 37 6.69 9.86 6.46
N VAL A 38 5.59 10.29 5.84
CA VAL A 38 4.40 9.47 5.62
C VAL A 38 4.71 8.31 4.67
N LEU A 39 5.37 8.60 3.55
CA LEU A 39 5.78 7.57 2.59
C LEU A 39 6.67 6.52 3.24
N ASP A 40 7.65 6.94 4.01
CA ASP A 40 8.57 6.02 4.68
C ASP A 40 7.82 5.11 5.67
N ALA A 41 6.92 5.67 6.47
CA ALA A 41 6.10 4.90 7.39
C ALA A 41 5.18 3.90 6.67
N MET A 42 4.59 4.29 5.54
CA MET A 42 3.75 3.42 4.74
C MET A 42 4.55 2.28 4.09
N HIS A 43 5.76 2.54 3.64
CA HIS A 43 6.66 1.51 3.11
C HIS A 43 7.13 0.55 4.21
N ASP A 44 7.48 1.05 5.38
CA ASP A 44 7.86 0.21 6.53
C ASP A 44 6.72 -0.72 6.95
N ALA A 45 5.49 -0.22 6.90
CA ALA A 45 4.28 -0.98 7.19
C ALA A 45 3.86 -1.92 6.04
N LYS A 46 4.58 -1.94 4.92
CA LYS A 46 4.27 -2.71 3.70
C LYS A 46 2.89 -2.43 3.12
N LEU A 47 2.36 -1.24 3.31
CA LEU A 47 1.01 -0.89 2.86
C LEU A 47 0.88 -0.84 1.34
N PHE A 48 1.96 -0.60 0.60
CA PHE A 48 1.96 -0.67 -0.85
C PHE A 48 2.16 -2.09 -1.41
N ARG A 49 2.34 -3.08 -0.54
CA ARG A 49 2.61 -4.47 -0.92
C ARG A 49 1.49 -5.43 -0.49
N LEU A 50 0.32 -4.92 -0.20
CA LEU A 50 -0.78 -5.72 0.37
C LEU A 50 -1.35 -6.74 -0.61
N THR A 51 -1.40 -6.42 -1.90
CA THR A 51 -1.89 -7.32 -2.96
C THR A 51 -0.78 -8.00 -3.73
N LEU A 52 0.46 -7.61 -3.49
CA LEU A 52 1.62 -8.23 -4.12
C LEU A 52 1.74 -9.69 -3.65
N PRO A 53 2.01 -10.65 -4.53
CA PRO A 53 2.16 -12.06 -4.14
C PRO A 53 3.26 -12.28 -3.11
N HIS A 54 3.09 -13.30 -2.27
CA HIS A 54 4.13 -13.71 -1.30
C HIS A 54 5.47 -14.00 -1.98
N ARG A 55 5.44 -14.58 -3.16
CA ARG A 55 6.60 -14.84 -4.01
C ARG A 55 7.45 -13.58 -4.23
N ASP A 56 6.81 -12.42 -4.29
CA ASP A 56 7.43 -11.12 -4.55
C ASP A 56 7.54 -10.27 -3.28
N ASN A 57 7.55 -10.90 -2.11
CA ASN A 57 7.62 -10.26 -0.80
C ASN A 57 6.39 -9.36 -0.50
N GLY A 58 5.22 -9.78 -0.95
CA GLY A 58 3.94 -9.15 -0.67
C GLY A 58 3.14 -9.90 0.38
N LEU A 59 2.04 -9.31 0.81
CA LEU A 59 1.18 -9.86 1.86
C LEU A 59 0.01 -10.67 1.31
N GLU A 60 -0.28 -10.54 0.02
CA GLU A 60 -1.31 -11.32 -0.70
C GLU A 60 -2.64 -11.38 0.08
N LEU A 61 -3.09 -10.20 0.56
CA LEU A 61 -4.27 -10.11 1.42
C LEU A 61 -5.56 -10.46 0.68
N PRO A 62 -6.51 -11.11 1.36
CA PRO A 62 -7.86 -11.30 0.84
C PRO A 62 -8.61 -9.96 0.79
N LEU A 63 -9.57 -9.85 -0.12
CA LEU A 63 -10.33 -8.62 -0.34
C LEU A 63 -10.96 -8.00 0.91
N PRO A 64 -11.55 -8.78 1.85
CA PRO A 64 -12.13 -8.18 3.06
C PRO A 64 -11.09 -7.44 3.91
N ALA A 65 -9.90 -8.02 4.09
CA ALA A 65 -8.82 -7.38 4.84
C ALA A 65 -8.30 -6.13 4.11
N LEU A 66 -8.18 -6.21 2.79
CA LEU A 66 -7.76 -5.09 1.95
C LEU A 66 -8.72 -3.90 2.08
N ALA A 67 -10.03 -4.18 2.04
CA ALA A 67 -11.06 -3.15 2.22
C ALA A 67 -10.97 -2.47 3.60
N GLN A 68 -10.73 -3.25 4.64
CA GLN A 68 -10.58 -2.72 6.01
C GLN A 68 -9.34 -1.84 6.14
N VAL A 69 -8.21 -2.25 5.57
CA VAL A 69 -7.00 -1.41 5.55
C VAL A 69 -7.24 -0.11 4.79
N ALA A 70 -7.87 -0.18 3.63
CA ALA A 70 -8.22 1.00 2.85
C ALA A 70 -9.12 1.97 3.63
N GLU A 71 -10.10 1.45 4.36
CA GLU A 71 -11.00 2.24 5.20
C GLU A 71 -10.24 2.97 6.32
N ILE A 72 -9.34 2.28 7.01
CA ILE A 72 -8.52 2.87 8.08
C ILE A 72 -7.66 4.01 7.53
N ILE A 73 -6.97 3.79 6.43
CA ILE A 73 -6.06 4.77 5.83
C ILE A 73 -6.84 5.95 5.25
N ALA A 74 -7.90 5.70 4.49
CA ALA A 74 -8.73 6.75 3.91
C ALA A 74 -9.47 7.58 4.97
N GLY A 75 -9.83 6.96 6.09
CA GLY A 75 -10.42 7.65 7.24
C GLY A 75 -9.46 8.63 7.90
N ALA A 76 -8.17 8.37 7.85
CA ALA A 76 -7.12 9.26 8.34
C ALA A 76 -6.78 10.37 7.33
N ASP A 77 -6.63 10.01 6.06
CA ASP A 77 -6.40 10.93 4.94
C ASP A 77 -6.87 10.28 3.63
N ALA A 78 -7.85 10.90 2.98
CA ALA A 78 -8.46 10.36 1.77
C ALA A 78 -7.48 10.33 0.58
N SER A 79 -6.55 11.28 0.50
CA SER A 79 -5.53 11.31 -0.54
C SER A 79 -4.59 10.11 -0.42
N ALA A 80 -4.17 9.79 0.79
CA ALA A 80 -3.37 8.59 1.06
C ALA A 80 -4.14 7.31 0.72
N GLY A 81 -5.43 7.27 1.05
CA GLY A 81 -6.31 6.16 0.68
C GLY A 81 -6.41 5.97 -0.83
N TRP A 82 -6.48 7.05 -1.59
CA TRP A 82 -6.47 7.01 -3.05
C TRP A 82 -5.16 6.45 -3.60
N CYS A 83 -4.02 6.96 -3.13
CA CYS A 83 -2.70 6.47 -3.53
C CYS A 83 -2.55 4.97 -3.25
N LEU A 84 -3.04 4.53 -2.08
CA LEU A 84 -3.02 3.14 -1.69
C LEU A 84 -3.87 2.28 -2.64
N GLY A 85 -5.06 2.74 -3.01
CA GLY A 85 -5.94 2.06 -3.95
C GLY A 85 -5.30 1.87 -5.32
N GLN A 86 -4.58 2.87 -5.82
CA GLN A 86 -3.81 2.76 -7.07
C GLN A 86 -2.75 1.65 -6.97
N ALA A 87 -2.01 1.63 -5.87
CA ALA A 87 -0.98 0.62 -5.63
C ALA A 87 -1.58 -0.80 -5.54
N PHE A 88 -2.73 -0.96 -4.92
CA PHE A 88 -3.41 -2.26 -4.80
C PHE A 88 -3.69 -2.87 -6.17
N GLY A 89 -4.32 -2.10 -7.05
CA GLY A 89 -4.66 -2.57 -8.39
C GLY A 89 -3.43 -2.93 -9.23
N CYS A 90 -2.41 -2.09 -9.18
CA CYS A 90 -1.20 -2.30 -9.96
C CYS A 90 -0.36 -3.48 -9.44
N ALA A 91 -0.23 -3.62 -8.13
CA ALA A 91 0.55 -4.71 -7.52
C ALA A 91 -0.02 -6.10 -7.81
N MET A 92 -1.33 -6.21 -7.99
CA MET A 92 -1.97 -7.48 -8.39
C MET A 92 -1.44 -8.01 -9.72
N SER A 93 -0.98 -7.15 -10.61
CA SER A 93 -0.45 -7.56 -11.91
C SER A 93 0.79 -8.46 -11.80
N ALA A 94 1.53 -8.38 -10.71
CA ALA A 94 2.69 -9.23 -10.48
C ALA A 94 2.35 -10.73 -10.49
N ALA A 95 1.13 -11.09 -10.10
CA ALA A 95 0.67 -12.49 -10.12
C ALA A 95 0.64 -13.08 -11.54
N PHE A 96 0.56 -12.24 -12.55
CA PHE A 96 0.50 -12.62 -13.97
C PHE A 96 1.82 -12.39 -14.71
N MET A 97 2.86 -11.98 -13.99
CA MET A 97 4.19 -11.72 -14.54
C MET A 97 5.13 -12.87 -14.23
N ASP A 98 6.09 -13.10 -15.12
CA ASP A 98 7.22 -13.98 -14.83
C ASP A 98 8.05 -13.38 -13.69
N LYS A 99 8.79 -14.26 -12.98
CA LYS A 99 9.53 -13.89 -11.77
C LYS A 99 10.52 -12.74 -12.00
N VAL A 100 11.29 -12.79 -13.09
CA VAL A 100 12.34 -11.80 -13.35
C VAL A 100 11.74 -10.41 -13.63
N PRO A 101 10.77 -10.25 -14.55
CA PRO A 101 10.09 -8.96 -14.72
C PRO A 101 9.42 -8.46 -13.46
N ALA A 102 8.77 -9.33 -12.69
CA ALA A 102 8.13 -8.94 -11.42
C ALA A 102 9.15 -8.40 -10.43
N GLN A 103 10.31 -9.01 -10.31
CA GLN A 103 11.39 -8.52 -9.45
C GLN A 103 11.97 -7.19 -9.92
N GLN A 104 12.04 -6.97 -11.23
CA GLN A 104 12.52 -5.69 -11.78
C GLN A 104 11.58 -4.54 -11.44
N VAL A 105 10.27 -4.80 -11.41
CA VAL A 105 9.25 -3.78 -11.11
C VAL A 105 9.06 -3.60 -9.60
N PHE A 106 8.96 -4.69 -8.85
CA PHE A 106 8.53 -4.70 -7.45
C PHE A 106 9.61 -5.09 -6.44
N GLY A 107 10.85 -5.31 -6.88
CA GLY A 107 11.90 -5.90 -6.06
C GLY A 107 12.49 -4.99 -4.99
N THR A 108 12.42 -3.67 -5.14
CA THR A 108 12.93 -2.75 -4.13
C THR A 108 11.86 -2.47 -3.06
N ARG A 109 12.31 -2.13 -1.84
CA ARG A 109 11.44 -1.86 -0.69
C ARG A 109 10.39 -0.80 -1.00
N ASP A 110 10.77 0.23 -1.70
CA ASP A 110 9.96 1.42 -2.00
C ASP A 110 9.34 1.40 -3.40
N ALA A 111 9.31 0.24 -4.03
CA ALA A 111 8.68 0.09 -5.34
C ALA A 111 7.16 0.26 -5.22
N VAL A 112 6.62 1.19 -5.97
CA VAL A 112 5.18 1.41 -6.14
C VAL A 112 4.89 1.58 -7.61
N LEU A 113 3.95 0.80 -8.12
CA LEU A 113 3.44 0.97 -9.47
C LEU A 113 2.08 1.65 -9.38
N ALA A 114 1.92 2.75 -10.09
CA ALA A 114 0.66 3.47 -10.21
C ALA A 114 0.17 3.44 -11.64
N TRP A 115 -1.15 3.35 -11.78
CA TRP A 115 -1.77 3.43 -13.09
C TRP A 115 -1.78 4.87 -13.59
N GLY A 116 -1.54 5.03 -14.89
CA GLY A 116 -1.66 6.31 -15.56
C GLY A 116 -2.26 6.14 -16.94
N ALA A 117 -2.94 7.18 -17.43
CA ALA A 117 -3.47 7.16 -18.79
C ALA A 117 -2.31 7.09 -19.79
N GLY A 118 -2.39 6.16 -20.72
CA GLY A 118 -1.44 6.07 -21.84
C GLY A 118 -1.58 7.27 -22.79
N VAL A 119 -0.50 7.61 -23.42
CA VAL A 119 -0.48 8.65 -24.46
C VAL A 119 -0.67 8.03 -25.83
#